data_b1c2fd6860c4ad8309883fe179211f2a
#
_entry.id   b1c2fd6860c4ad8309883fe179211f2a
#
_cell.length_a   1.000
_cell.length_b   1.000
_cell.length_c   1.000
_cell.angle_alpha   90.00
_cell.angle_beta   90.00
_cell.angle_gamma   90.00
#
_symmetry.space_group_name_H-M   'P 1'
#
loop_
_entity.id
_entity.type
_entity.pdbx_description
1 polymer ?
#
loop_
_entity_poly.entity_id
_entity_poly.type
_entity_poly.pdbx_seq_one_letter_code
_entity_poly.pdbx_strand_id
1 'polypeptide(L)'
;MAQQSKKSKSRLWFLVHSWLALPIWFFVLIVCVTGTLAVVSQEIVWLANPDVRASKPDGDVERLSFQQVLDALKKAEPDMAVRYISQPDGSHFALNVAVTYPDGTAPILYVNPYTGAIQGKSPDFNFEGFTRALHGWWLVPFTNGYSWGWYLVSLLGLPMLASLVTGLVVYKKFWKGFFKPVLRFNHGARIFWGDFHRLSGIWSIWFIAVISITGTWFLIQAILGDNHIT
;
A
#
# COMPACT_ATOMS: atom_id res chain seq x y z
N MET A 1 -24.63 44.04 -3.91
CA MET A 1 -24.83 42.78 -4.66
C MET A 1 -23.55 41.94 -4.81
N ALA A 2 -22.35 42.47 -5.10
CA ALA A 2 -21.11 41.67 -5.29
C ALA A 2 -20.64 40.89 -4.06
N GLN A 3 -20.86 41.39 -2.83
CA GLN A 3 -20.42 40.76 -1.58
C GLN A 3 -21.27 39.53 -1.19
N GLN A 4 -22.56 39.56 -1.52
CA GLN A 4 -23.48 38.44 -1.29
C GLN A 4 -23.21 37.28 -2.26
N SER A 5 -22.83 37.56 -3.50
CA SER A 5 -22.42 36.57 -4.51
C SER A 5 -21.13 35.84 -4.12
N LYS A 6 -20.13 36.52 -3.54
CA LYS A 6 -18.86 35.90 -3.07
C LYS A 6 -19.08 34.94 -1.88
N LYS A 7 -19.95 35.29 -0.92
CA LYS A 7 -20.29 34.42 0.22
C LYS A 7 -21.03 33.15 -0.24
N SER A 8 -21.91 33.25 -1.21
CA SER A 8 -22.63 32.11 -1.80
C SER A 8 -21.66 31.11 -2.48
N LYS A 9 -20.71 31.59 -3.28
CA LYS A 9 -19.69 30.73 -3.94
C LYS A 9 -18.79 30.01 -2.95
N SER A 10 -18.33 30.68 -1.90
CA SER A 10 -17.49 30.07 -0.86
C SER A 10 -18.22 28.97 -0.10
N ARG A 11 -19.52 29.16 0.18
CA ARG A 11 -20.37 28.15 0.83
C ARG A 11 -20.57 26.94 -0.09
N LEU A 12 -20.77 27.16 -1.37
CA LEU A 12 -20.91 26.08 -2.34
C LEU A 12 -19.67 25.17 -2.38
N TRP A 13 -18.47 25.75 -2.50
CA TRP A 13 -17.23 24.98 -2.50
C TRP A 13 -16.99 24.22 -1.20
N PHE A 14 -17.35 24.79 -0.07
CA PHE A 14 -17.30 24.11 1.23
C PHE A 14 -18.26 22.90 1.26
N LEU A 15 -19.47 23.05 0.76
CA LEU A 15 -20.43 21.93 0.67
C LEU A 15 -19.93 20.84 -0.28
N VAL A 16 -19.40 21.19 -1.44
CA VAL A 16 -18.84 20.23 -2.40
C VAL A 16 -17.69 19.46 -1.75
N HIS A 17 -16.75 20.15 -1.11
CA HIS A 17 -15.65 19.50 -0.38
C HIS A 17 -16.17 18.53 0.71
N SER A 18 -17.14 18.96 1.50
CA SER A 18 -17.72 18.14 2.56
C SER A 18 -18.44 16.89 2.02
N TRP A 19 -19.21 17.03 0.97
CA TRP A 19 -19.94 15.91 0.35
C TRP A 19 -19.02 14.93 -0.38
N LEU A 20 -17.88 15.37 -0.90
CA LEU A 20 -16.86 14.50 -1.48
C LEU A 20 -16.10 13.72 -0.41
N ALA A 21 -15.75 14.37 0.71
CA ALA A 21 -14.91 13.77 1.74
C ALA A 21 -15.71 12.87 2.72
N LEU A 22 -16.91 13.29 3.11
CA LEU A 22 -17.68 12.62 4.18
C LEU A 22 -18.03 11.16 3.88
N PRO A 23 -18.46 10.75 2.67
CA PRO A 23 -18.79 9.36 2.40
C PRO A 23 -17.58 8.43 2.37
N ILE A 24 -16.40 8.96 2.07
CA ILE A 24 -15.20 8.15 1.81
C ILE A 24 -14.19 8.14 2.96
N TRP A 25 -14.32 9.02 3.96
CA TRP A 25 -13.30 9.21 4.99
C TRP A 25 -12.92 7.90 5.71
N PHE A 26 -13.90 7.06 5.99
CA PHE A 26 -13.70 5.79 6.69
C PHE A 26 -12.91 4.79 5.82
N PHE A 27 -13.27 4.67 4.56
CA PHE A 27 -12.58 3.80 3.60
C PHE A 27 -11.15 4.27 3.33
N VAL A 28 -10.96 5.59 3.17
CA VAL A 28 -9.63 6.19 3.03
C VAL A 28 -8.78 5.94 4.27
N LEU A 29 -9.35 6.04 5.48
CA LEU A 29 -8.64 5.73 6.72
C LEU A 29 -8.17 4.27 6.73
N ILE A 30 -9.05 3.31 6.37
CA ILE A 30 -8.68 1.89 6.28
C ILE A 30 -7.53 1.71 5.28
N VAL A 31 -7.65 2.27 4.08
CA VAL A 31 -6.61 2.16 3.04
C VAL A 31 -5.29 2.78 3.50
N CYS A 32 -5.31 3.94 4.15
CA CYS A 32 -4.10 4.58 4.67
C CYS A 32 -3.43 3.75 5.79
N VAL A 33 -4.21 3.25 6.75
CA VAL A 33 -3.69 2.42 7.84
C VAL A 33 -3.13 1.10 7.31
N THR A 34 -3.87 0.41 6.47
CA THR A 34 -3.44 -0.87 5.90
C THR A 34 -2.26 -0.70 4.94
N GLY A 35 -2.18 0.41 4.20
CA GLY A 35 -1.02 0.74 3.38
C GLY A 35 0.23 0.98 4.22
N THR A 36 0.11 1.69 5.34
CA THR A 36 1.23 1.86 6.29
C THR A 36 1.70 0.51 6.85
N LEU A 37 0.75 -0.36 7.24
CA LEU A 37 1.08 -1.71 7.70
C LEU A 37 1.71 -2.55 6.59
N ALA A 38 1.23 -2.44 5.35
CA ALA A 38 1.78 -3.17 4.22
C ALA A 38 3.25 -2.78 3.93
N VAL A 39 3.60 -1.50 4.09
CA VAL A 39 5.00 -1.03 3.92
C VAL A 39 5.94 -1.68 4.91
N VAL A 40 5.54 -1.83 6.17
CA VAL A 40 6.40 -2.40 7.23
C VAL A 40 6.14 -3.89 7.49
N SER A 41 5.29 -4.52 6.69
CA SER A 41 4.86 -5.91 6.93
C SER A 41 5.98 -6.92 6.77
N GLN A 42 6.92 -6.70 5.86
CA GLN A 42 8.08 -7.58 5.66
C GLN A 42 8.99 -7.57 6.89
N GLU A 43 9.26 -6.40 7.46
CA GLU A 43 10.07 -6.25 8.67
C GLU A 43 9.38 -6.87 9.88
N ILE A 44 8.06 -6.72 9.99
CA ILE A 44 7.28 -7.37 11.05
C ILE A 44 7.39 -8.90 10.95
N VAL A 45 7.25 -9.45 9.73
CA VAL A 45 7.41 -10.89 9.49
C VAL A 45 8.85 -11.32 9.78
N TRP A 46 9.85 -10.53 9.39
CA TRP A 46 11.26 -10.80 9.68
C TRP A 46 11.58 -10.83 11.19
N LEU A 47 10.95 -9.95 11.96
CA LEU A 47 11.10 -9.96 13.43
C LEU A 47 10.40 -11.17 14.07
N ALA A 48 9.26 -11.59 13.54
CA ALA A 48 8.43 -12.64 14.10
C ALA A 48 8.86 -14.06 13.66
N ASN A 49 9.42 -14.22 12.45
CA ASN A 49 9.77 -15.51 11.85
C ASN A 49 11.26 -15.60 11.50
N PRO A 50 12.05 -16.42 12.22
CA PRO A 50 13.46 -16.63 11.90
C PRO A 50 13.73 -17.20 10.51
N ASP A 51 12.80 -17.98 9.93
CA ASP A 51 12.97 -18.64 8.64
C ASP A 51 13.11 -17.67 7.46
N VAL A 52 12.58 -16.44 7.62
CA VAL A 52 12.69 -15.40 6.58
C VAL A 52 14.00 -14.61 6.63
N ARG A 53 14.92 -14.94 7.55
CA ARG A 53 16.19 -14.21 7.74
C ARG A 53 17.28 -14.83 6.89
N ALA A 54 18.08 -13.98 6.23
CA ALA A 54 19.29 -14.42 5.56
C ALA A 54 20.39 -14.71 6.59
N SER A 55 20.53 -15.96 7.02
CA SER A 55 21.58 -16.37 7.96
C SER A 55 22.89 -16.56 7.19
N LYS A 56 23.82 -15.59 7.34
CA LYS A 56 25.16 -15.69 6.74
C LYS A 56 26.00 -16.65 7.58
N PRO A 57 26.63 -17.69 6.98
CA PRO A 57 27.62 -18.55 7.65
C PRO A 57 28.84 -17.74 8.10
N ASP A 58 29.60 -18.29 9.06
CA ASP A 58 30.88 -17.70 9.49
C ASP A 58 31.88 -17.63 8.33
N GLY A 59 32.66 -16.55 8.29
CA GLY A 59 33.65 -16.31 7.26
C GLY A 59 33.20 -15.37 6.14
N ASP A 60 34.06 -15.24 5.14
CA ASP A 60 33.79 -14.40 3.96
C ASP A 60 33.08 -15.22 2.89
N VAL A 61 31.75 -15.45 3.11
CA VAL A 61 30.90 -16.21 2.20
C VAL A 61 30.10 -15.22 1.35
N GLU A 62 30.22 -15.34 0.03
CA GLU A 62 29.42 -14.60 -0.93
C GLU A 62 28.04 -15.23 -1.10
N ARG A 63 27.08 -14.43 -1.56
CA ARG A 63 25.74 -14.92 -1.90
C ARG A 63 25.80 -15.77 -3.16
N LEU A 64 25.01 -16.83 -3.17
CA LEU A 64 24.85 -17.67 -4.35
C LEU A 64 24.08 -16.89 -5.46
N SER A 65 24.44 -17.17 -6.71
CA SER A 65 23.61 -16.77 -7.85
C SER A 65 22.27 -17.52 -7.84
N PHE A 66 21.27 -16.98 -8.50
CA PHE A 66 19.96 -17.66 -8.62
C PHE A 66 20.09 -19.05 -9.28
N GLN A 67 21.05 -19.23 -10.21
CA GLN A 67 21.30 -20.53 -10.81
C GLN A 67 21.84 -21.54 -9.80
N GLN A 68 22.81 -21.13 -8.96
CA GLN A 68 23.36 -22.00 -7.90
C GLN A 68 22.29 -22.36 -6.85
N VAL A 69 21.40 -21.40 -6.51
CA VAL A 69 20.26 -21.67 -5.63
C VAL A 69 19.32 -22.69 -6.27
N LEU A 70 18.98 -22.53 -7.56
CA LEU A 70 18.14 -23.45 -8.30
C LEU A 70 18.74 -24.87 -8.34
N ASP A 71 20.04 -24.98 -8.57
CA ASP A 71 20.75 -26.27 -8.60
C ASP A 71 20.75 -26.93 -7.22
N ALA A 72 20.95 -26.15 -6.15
CA ALA A 72 20.87 -26.66 -4.79
C ALA A 72 19.47 -27.18 -4.45
N LEU A 73 18.44 -26.43 -4.83
CA LEU A 73 17.02 -26.81 -4.62
C LEU A 73 16.65 -28.09 -5.38
N LYS A 74 17.03 -28.21 -6.66
CA LYS A 74 16.79 -29.42 -7.47
C LYS A 74 17.49 -30.66 -6.90
N LYS A 75 18.66 -30.45 -6.28
CA LYS A 75 19.38 -31.54 -5.61
C LYS A 75 18.71 -31.95 -4.30
N ALA A 76 18.16 -30.99 -3.56
CA ALA A 76 17.49 -31.23 -2.28
C ALA A 76 16.12 -31.90 -2.46
N GLU A 77 15.34 -31.42 -3.44
CA GLU A 77 13.97 -31.88 -3.74
C GLU A 77 13.76 -32.01 -5.26
N PRO A 78 14.14 -33.16 -5.87
CA PRO A 78 14.12 -33.37 -7.32
C PRO A 78 12.72 -33.24 -7.94
N ASP A 79 11.68 -33.62 -7.22
CA ASP A 79 10.30 -33.67 -7.70
C ASP A 79 9.59 -32.30 -7.63
N MET A 80 10.26 -31.31 -7.06
CA MET A 80 9.74 -29.97 -6.91
C MET A 80 9.95 -29.14 -8.18
N ALA A 81 8.88 -28.52 -8.69
CA ALA A 81 8.96 -27.56 -9.80
C ALA A 81 9.11 -26.12 -9.26
N VAL A 82 10.23 -25.48 -9.51
CA VAL A 82 10.45 -24.06 -9.17
C VAL A 82 9.79 -23.18 -10.23
N ARG A 83 8.86 -22.32 -9.80
CA ARG A 83 8.18 -21.35 -10.68
C ARG A 83 8.95 -20.05 -10.83
N TYR A 84 9.38 -19.46 -9.70
CA TYR A 84 10.24 -18.29 -9.69
C TYR A 84 11.01 -18.18 -8.37
N ILE A 85 12.13 -17.46 -8.44
CA ILE A 85 12.94 -17.05 -7.27
C ILE A 85 12.91 -15.55 -7.21
N SER A 86 12.62 -15.00 -6.05
CA SER A 86 12.64 -13.55 -5.81
C SER A 86 13.44 -13.19 -4.55
N GLN A 87 14.12 -12.05 -4.61
CA GLN A 87 14.80 -11.45 -3.47
C GLN A 87 13.89 -10.36 -2.91
N PRO A 88 13.44 -10.45 -1.64
CA PRO A 88 12.81 -9.32 -0.96
C PRO A 88 13.74 -8.11 -0.85
N ASP A 89 13.17 -6.92 -0.64
CA ASP A 89 13.95 -5.71 -0.46
C ASP A 89 14.83 -5.80 0.81
N GLY A 90 16.12 -5.72 0.60
CA GLY A 90 17.11 -5.83 1.67
C GLY A 90 17.86 -7.16 1.71
N SER A 91 19.16 -7.06 2.00
CA SER A 91 20.09 -8.22 2.02
C SER A 91 19.91 -9.14 3.23
N HIS A 92 19.14 -8.72 4.22
CA HIS A 92 18.89 -9.47 5.46
C HIS A 92 17.74 -10.48 5.35
N PHE A 93 17.04 -10.51 4.21
CA PHE A 93 15.98 -11.47 3.94
C PHE A 93 16.50 -12.72 3.22
N ALA A 94 15.90 -13.87 3.55
CA ALA A 94 15.99 -15.09 2.75
C ALA A 94 15.34 -14.86 1.38
N LEU A 95 15.67 -15.74 0.42
CA LEU A 95 15.00 -15.76 -0.88
C LEU A 95 13.60 -16.34 -0.74
N ASN A 96 12.63 -15.76 -1.45
CA ASN A 96 11.31 -16.35 -1.63
C ASN A 96 11.30 -17.19 -2.91
N VAL A 97 11.08 -18.49 -2.78
CA VAL A 97 11.02 -19.41 -3.91
C VAL A 97 9.62 -20.00 -4.02
N ALA A 98 8.90 -19.61 -5.05
CA ALA A 98 7.59 -20.20 -5.33
C ALA A 98 7.79 -21.54 -6.04
N VAL A 99 7.18 -22.57 -5.47
CA VAL A 99 7.31 -23.94 -5.99
C VAL A 99 5.94 -24.57 -6.22
N THR A 100 5.94 -25.70 -6.93
CA THR A 100 4.77 -26.58 -7.06
C THR A 100 5.25 -28.01 -6.87
N TYR A 101 4.58 -28.74 -5.99
CA TYR A 101 4.80 -30.15 -5.75
C TYR A 101 3.91 -31.04 -6.62
N PRO A 102 4.25 -32.33 -6.81
CA PRO A 102 3.44 -33.27 -7.62
C PRO A 102 2.00 -33.45 -7.12
N ASP A 103 1.77 -33.26 -5.81
CA ASP A 103 0.45 -33.30 -5.17
C ASP A 103 -0.41 -32.04 -5.45
N GLY A 104 0.13 -31.08 -6.20
CA GLY A 104 -0.54 -29.82 -6.54
C GLY A 104 -0.37 -28.72 -5.47
N THR A 105 0.28 -28.98 -4.35
CA THR A 105 0.58 -27.93 -3.37
C THR A 105 1.59 -26.94 -3.92
N ALA A 106 1.44 -25.64 -3.62
CA ALA A 106 2.24 -24.59 -4.22
C ALA A 106 2.68 -23.53 -3.17
N PRO A 107 3.49 -23.93 -2.17
CA PRO A 107 3.98 -22.98 -1.16
C PRO A 107 5.05 -22.03 -1.70
N ILE A 108 5.35 -21.00 -0.90
CA ILE A 108 6.58 -20.22 -1.02
C ILE A 108 7.57 -20.76 0.00
N LEU A 109 8.76 -21.17 -0.45
CA LEU A 109 9.85 -21.60 0.41
C LEU A 109 10.76 -20.42 0.73
N TYR A 110 11.25 -20.38 1.97
CA TYR A 110 12.30 -19.46 2.41
C TYR A 110 13.64 -20.15 2.27
N VAL A 111 14.50 -19.62 1.41
CA VAL A 111 15.79 -20.26 1.05
C VAL A 111 16.95 -19.35 1.44
N ASN A 112 17.93 -19.91 2.11
CA ASN A 112 19.12 -19.20 2.51
C ASN A 112 19.92 -18.75 1.27
N PRO A 113 20.18 -17.44 1.10
CA PRO A 113 20.87 -16.93 -0.09
C PRO A 113 22.37 -17.28 -0.15
N TYR A 114 22.97 -17.78 0.95
CA TYR A 114 24.38 -18.12 1.03
C TYR A 114 24.63 -19.62 0.86
N THR A 115 23.68 -20.47 1.26
CA THR A 115 23.85 -21.92 1.26
C THR A 115 22.92 -22.65 0.32
N GLY A 116 21.84 -22.01 -0.15
CA GLY A 116 20.77 -22.65 -0.92
C GLY A 116 19.86 -23.57 -0.09
N ALA A 117 20.05 -23.62 1.23
CA ALA A 117 19.26 -24.48 2.10
C ALA A 117 17.84 -23.92 2.29
N ILE A 118 16.84 -24.80 2.28
CA ILE A 118 15.46 -24.50 2.63
C ILE A 118 15.40 -24.27 4.14
N GLN A 119 15.02 -23.07 4.58
CA GLN A 119 14.89 -22.70 6.00
C GLN A 119 13.47 -22.94 6.54
N GLY A 120 12.47 -22.84 5.67
CA GLY A 120 11.07 -23.01 6.03
C GLY A 120 10.16 -22.75 4.84
N LYS A 121 8.86 -22.75 5.12
CA LYS A 121 7.83 -22.41 4.13
C LYS A 121 6.88 -21.34 4.66
N SER A 122 6.30 -20.59 3.73
CA SER A 122 5.25 -19.61 4.07
C SER A 122 4.08 -20.31 4.76
N PRO A 123 3.61 -19.78 5.91
CA PRO A 123 2.42 -20.30 6.56
C PRO A 123 1.18 -20.01 5.70
N ASP A 124 0.08 -20.76 5.94
CA ASP A 124 -1.21 -20.56 5.26
C ASP A 124 -1.74 -19.13 5.47
N PHE A 125 -1.59 -18.59 6.68
CA PHE A 125 -1.80 -17.19 6.96
C PHE A 125 -0.47 -16.43 6.86
N ASN A 126 -0.34 -15.62 5.83
CA ASN A 126 0.79 -14.72 5.62
C ASN A 126 0.38 -13.29 5.93
N PHE A 127 0.95 -12.69 6.99
CA PHE A 127 0.63 -11.33 7.44
C PHE A 127 0.89 -10.27 6.37
N GLU A 128 2.00 -10.38 5.61
CA GLU A 128 2.30 -9.48 4.50
C GLU A 128 1.23 -9.59 3.41
N GLY A 129 0.91 -10.82 2.98
CA GLY A 129 -0.13 -11.07 1.99
C GLY A 129 -1.50 -10.56 2.44
N PHE A 130 -1.84 -10.76 3.70
CA PHE A 130 -3.09 -10.27 4.29
C PHE A 130 -3.19 -8.74 4.28
N THR A 131 -2.15 -8.04 4.76
CA THR A 131 -2.15 -6.57 4.81
C THR A 131 -2.19 -5.95 3.42
N ARG A 132 -1.47 -6.53 2.45
CA ARG A 132 -1.51 -6.11 1.04
C ARG A 132 -2.87 -6.36 0.41
N ALA A 133 -3.48 -7.51 0.68
CA ALA A 133 -4.82 -7.84 0.18
C ALA A 133 -5.89 -6.91 0.77
N LEU A 134 -5.79 -6.61 2.05
CA LEU A 134 -6.71 -5.67 2.70
C LEU A 134 -6.53 -4.24 2.18
N HIS A 135 -5.29 -3.82 1.88
CA HIS A 135 -5.00 -2.51 1.31
C HIS A 135 -5.45 -2.39 -0.15
N GLY A 136 -5.10 -3.37 -0.99
CA GLY A 136 -5.24 -3.27 -2.44
C GLY A 136 -6.62 -3.61 -2.97
N TRP A 137 -7.31 -4.58 -2.35
CA TRP A 137 -8.59 -5.10 -2.87
C TRP A 137 -9.56 -5.57 -1.77
N TRP A 138 -9.39 -5.11 -0.53
CA TRP A 138 -10.28 -5.40 0.61
C TRP A 138 -10.61 -6.89 0.78
N LEU A 139 -9.63 -7.76 0.55
CA LEU A 139 -9.76 -9.22 0.62
C LEU A 139 -10.77 -9.83 -0.37
N VAL A 140 -11.30 -9.07 -1.32
CA VAL A 140 -12.19 -9.59 -2.36
C VAL A 140 -11.37 -10.47 -3.32
N PRO A 141 -11.69 -11.75 -3.49
CA PRO A 141 -10.89 -12.65 -4.32
C PRO A 141 -10.79 -12.18 -5.77
N PHE A 142 -9.66 -12.50 -6.40
CA PHE A 142 -9.51 -12.39 -7.85
C PHE A 142 -10.16 -13.60 -8.53
N THR A 143 -11.00 -13.34 -9.52
CA THR A 143 -11.60 -14.36 -10.37
C THR A 143 -11.28 -14.00 -11.82
N ASN A 144 -10.57 -14.88 -12.53
CA ASN A 144 -10.12 -14.64 -13.90
C ASN A 144 -9.29 -13.35 -14.09
N GLY A 145 -8.46 -13.00 -13.09
CA GLY A 145 -7.65 -11.79 -13.10
C GLY A 145 -8.37 -10.53 -12.64
N TYR A 146 -9.63 -10.59 -12.26
CA TYR A 146 -10.50 -9.49 -11.93
C TYR A 146 -10.91 -9.50 -10.44
N SER A 147 -10.93 -8.33 -9.78
CA SER A 147 -11.45 -8.17 -8.42
C SER A 147 -12.23 -6.87 -8.27
N TRP A 148 -13.48 -6.96 -7.87
CA TRP A 148 -14.31 -5.78 -7.53
C TRP A 148 -13.69 -4.94 -6.41
N GLY A 149 -13.02 -5.57 -5.46
CA GLY A 149 -12.33 -4.86 -4.39
C GLY A 149 -11.24 -3.94 -4.92
N TRP A 150 -10.48 -4.37 -5.93
CA TRP A 150 -9.48 -3.54 -6.60
C TRP A 150 -10.11 -2.28 -7.23
N TYR A 151 -11.25 -2.43 -7.92
CA TYR A 151 -11.98 -1.30 -8.47
C TYR A 151 -12.48 -0.33 -7.40
N LEU A 152 -13.05 -0.86 -6.31
CA LEU A 152 -13.56 -0.03 -5.22
C LEU A 152 -12.46 0.77 -4.52
N VAL A 153 -11.32 0.12 -4.23
CA VAL A 153 -10.17 0.80 -3.61
C VAL A 153 -9.61 1.87 -4.55
N SER A 154 -9.40 1.53 -5.81
CA SER A 154 -8.84 2.45 -6.82
C SER A 154 -9.80 3.61 -7.12
N LEU A 155 -11.12 3.38 -7.10
CA LEU A 155 -12.13 4.42 -7.28
C LEU A 155 -12.05 5.52 -6.21
N LEU A 156 -11.57 5.23 -5.00
CA LEU A 156 -11.38 6.25 -3.96
C LEU A 156 -10.41 7.36 -4.38
N GLY A 157 -9.52 7.11 -5.33
CA GLY A 157 -8.61 8.11 -5.87
C GLY A 157 -9.33 9.32 -6.45
N LEU A 158 -10.46 9.13 -7.15
CA LEU A 158 -11.22 10.22 -7.78
C LEU A 158 -11.80 11.22 -6.77
N PRO A 159 -12.61 10.81 -5.78
CA PRO A 159 -13.15 11.74 -4.79
C PRO A 159 -12.05 12.30 -3.87
N MET A 160 -10.95 11.58 -3.63
CA MET A 160 -9.80 12.13 -2.92
C MET A 160 -9.15 13.27 -3.70
N LEU A 161 -8.91 13.11 -5.00
CA LEU A 161 -8.33 14.15 -5.86
C LEU A 161 -9.27 15.37 -5.93
N ALA A 162 -10.57 15.14 -6.12
CA ALA A 162 -11.55 16.20 -6.13
C ALA A 162 -11.64 16.92 -4.75
N SER A 163 -11.52 16.17 -3.65
CA SER A 163 -11.49 16.73 -2.30
C SER A 163 -10.23 17.57 -2.06
N LEU A 164 -9.07 17.14 -2.57
CA LEU A 164 -7.83 17.92 -2.52
C LEU A 164 -7.99 19.27 -3.24
N VAL A 165 -8.47 19.24 -4.48
CA VAL A 165 -8.67 20.46 -5.28
C VAL A 165 -9.67 21.40 -4.61
N THR A 166 -10.81 20.89 -4.17
CA THR A 166 -11.82 21.71 -3.49
C THR A 166 -11.35 22.25 -2.14
N GLY A 167 -10.56 21.47 -1.40
CA GLY A 167 -9.93 21.90 -0.16
C GLY A 167 -9.00 23.10 -0.36
N LEU A 168 -8.19 23.10 -1.41
CA LEU A 168 -7.35 24.24 -1.79
C LEU A 168 -8.16 25.48 -2.18
N VAL A 169 -9.27 25.30 -2.88
CA VAL A 169 -10.18 26.40 -3.24
C VAL A 169 -10.85 27.01 -2.01
N VAL A 170 -11.25 26.15 -1.05
CA VAL A 170 -11.87 26.59 0.21
C VAL A 170 -10.86 27.33 1.09
N TYR A 171 -9.64 26.81 1.19
CA TYR A 171 -8.61 27.35 2.05
C TYR A 171 -7.63 28.30 1.33
N LYS A 172 -8.08 29.50 1.07
CA LYS A 172 -7.33 30.53 0.27
C LYS A 172 -5.99 30.98 0.85
N LYS A 173 -5.73 30.71 2.13
CA LYS A 173 -4.51 31.15 2.84
C LYS A 173 -3.55 29.99 3.13
N PHE A 174 -3.53 28.96 2.28
CA PHE A 174 -2.78 27.73 2.56
C PHE A 174 -1.27 27.98 2.72
N TRP A 175 -0.63 28.84 1.91
CA TRP A 175 0.78 29.20 2.08
C TRP A 175 1.07 29.79 3.46
N LYS A 176 0.20 30.66 3.94
CA LYS A 176 0.35 31.21 5.30
C LYS A 176 0.21 30.12 6.36
N GLY A 177 -0.73 29.20 6.20
CA GLY A 177 -0.93 28.08 7.11
C GLY A 177 0.21 27.07 7.07
N PHE A 178 0.85 26.87 5.93
CA PHE A 178 2.00 26.00 5.79
C PHE A 178 3.21 26.48 6.60
N PHE A 179 3.59 27.77 6.43
CA PHE A 179 4.75 28.35 7.10
C PHE A 179 4.48 28.88 8.50
N LYS A 180 3.22 29.17 8.85
CA LYS A 180 2.80 29.67 10.15
C LYS A 180 1.62 28.85 10.66
N PRO A 181 1.86 27.59 11.10
CA PRO A 181 0.81 26.73 11.61
C PRO A 181 0.21 27.29 12.90
N VAL A 182 -1.11 27.18 13.04
CA VAL A 182 -1.83 27.62 14.24
C VAL A 182 -2.75 26.50 14.69
N LEU A 183 -2.53 26.01 15.91
CA LEU A 183 -3.40 25.07 16.62
C LEU A 183 -3.87 25.72 17.91
N ARG A 184 -5.17 25.99 18.02
CA ARG A 184 -5.78 26.67 19.17
C ARG A 184 -6.35 25.65 20.14
N PHE A 185 -5.55 25.23 21.12
CA PHE A 185 -5.92 24.22 22.11
C PHE A 185 -6.99 24.69 23.09
N ASN A 186 -7.01 25.99 23.44
CA ASN A 186 -7.86 26.53 24.51
C ASN A 186 -9.19 27.16 24.00
N HIS A 187 -9.63 26.83 22.78
CA HIS A 187 -10.81 27.43 22.14
C HIS A 187 -11.94 26.40 21.88
N GLY A 188 -11.88 25.25 22.54
CA GLY A 188 -12.85 24.18 22.41
C GLY A 188 -12.58 23.21 21.24
N ALA A 189 -13.11 22.00 21.37
CA ALA A 189 -12.82 20.87 20.47
C ALA A 189 -13.12 21.18 19.00
N ARG A 190 -14.21 21.87 18.69
CA ARG A 190 -14.59 22.22 17.31
C ARG A 190 -13.53 23.06 16.60
N ILE A 191 -12.93 24.03 17.32
CA ILE A 191 -11.90 24.91 16.76
C ILE A 191 -10.61 24.13 16.60
N PHE A 192 -10.23 23.33 17.61
CA PHE A 192 -9.05 22.47 17.56
C PHE A 192 -9.10 21.52 16.36
N TRP A 193 -10.17 20.74 16.18
CA TRP A 193 -10.30 19.80 15.06
C TRP A 193 -10.33 20.51 13.70
N GLY A 194 -10.91 21.70 13.62
CA GLY A 194 -10.88 22.52 12.40
C GLY A 194 -9.48 23.02 12.06
N ASP A 195 -8.68 23.43 13.07
CA ASP A 195 -7.29 23.83 12.88
C ASP A 195 -6.40 22.62 12.53
N PHE A 196 -6.61 21.49 13.22
CA PHE A 196 -5.89 20.25 12.96
C PHE A 196 -6.15 19.71 11.53
N HIS A 197 -7.42 19.69 11.10
CA HIS A 197 -7.78 19.30 9.75
C HIS A 197 -7.10 20.18 8.68
N ARG A 198 -7.08 21.50 8.89
CA ARG A 198 -6.42 22.42 7.96
C ARG A 198 -4.92 22.20 7.91
N LEU A 199 -4.29 22.03 9.06
CA LEU A 199 -2.85 21.84 9.15
C LEU A 199 -2.43 20.50 8.55
N SER A 200 -3.08 19.40 8.94
CA SER A 200 -2.79 18.08 8.39
C SER A 200 -3.03 18.03 6.89
N GLY A 201 -4.14 18.62 6.42
CA GLY A 201 -4.44 18.70 4.98
C GLY A 201 -3.37 19.45 4.17
N ILE A 202 -2.83 20.56 4.69
CA ILE A 202 -1.77 21.30 4.02
C ILE A 202 -0.45 20.52 4.01
N TRP A 203 -0.07 19.93 5.12
CA TRP A 203 1.20 19.21 5.21
C TRP A 203 1.16 17.89 4.45
N SER A 204 -0.02 17.29 4.29
CA SER A 204 -0.21 16.06 3.51
C SER A 204 -0.49 16.30 2.03
N ILE A 205 -0.44 17.54 1.54
CA ILE A 205 -0.91 17.88 0.19
C ILE A 205 -0.23 17.06 -0.90
N TRP A 206 1.10 16.89 -0.83
CA TRP A 206 1.87 16.11 -1.78
C TRP A 206 1.55 14.63 -1.68
N PHE A 207 1.45 14.11 -0.46
CA PHE A 207 1.08 12.72 -0.21
C PHE A 207 -0.32 12.43 -0.77
N ILE A 208 -1.31 13.26 -0.45
CA ILE A 208 -2.69 13.10 -0.96
C ILE A 208 -2.72 13.22 -2.49
N ALA A 209 -1.97 14.14 -3.07
CA ALA A 209 -1.87 14.29 -4.53
C ALA A 209 -1.32 13.00 -5.17
N VAL A 210 -0.20 12.49 -4.68
CA VAL A 210 0.43 11.28 -5.23
C VAL A 210 -0.51 10.09 -5.10
N ILE A 211 -1.05 9.79 -3.92
CA ILE A 211 -1.90 8.60 -3.72
C ILE A 211 -3.22 8.70 -4.48
N SER A 212 -3.81 9.90 -4.64
CA SER A 212 -5.05 10.05 -5.40
C SER A 212 -4.83 9.95 -6.91
N ILE A 213 -3.73 10.47 -7.44
CA ILE A 213 -3.36 10.34 -8.86
C ILE A 213 -3.02 8.87 -9.17
N THR A 214 -2.19 8.23 -8.34
CA THR A 214 -1.82 6.82 -8.56
C THR A 214 -3.01 5.89 -8.38
N GLY A 215 -3.88 6.12 -7.40
CA GLY A 215 -5.12 5.36 -7.25
C GLY A 215 -6.04 5.49 -8.47
N THR A 216 -6.19 6.72 -9.00
CA THR A 216 -6.95 6.94 -10.24
C THR A 216 -6.31 6.25 -11.44
N TRP A 217 -4.98 6.25 -11.50
CA TRP A 217 -4.23 5.53 -12.55
C TRP A 217 -4.46 4.02 -12.47
N PHE A 218 -4.42 3.41 -11.28
CA PHE A 218 -4.74 2.00 -11.09
C PHE A 218 -6.17 1.66 -11.52
N LEU A 219 -7.13 2.56 -11.30
CA LEU A 219 -8.48 2.38 -11.81
C LEU A 219 -8.50 2.33 -13.34
N ILE A 220 -7.80 3.25 -14.00
CA ILE A 220 -7.70 3.27 -15.47
C ILE A 220 -7.03 1.99 -15.98
N GLN A 221 -5.92 1.57 -15.38
CA GLN A 221 -5.23 0.34 -15.76
C GLN A 221 -6.11 -0.90 -15.60
N ALA A 222 -6.89 -0.98 -14.51
CA ALA A 222 -7.83 -2.08 -14.30
C ALA A 222 -8.90 -2.12 -15.41
N ILE A 223 -9.50 -0.97 -15.72
CA ILE A 223 -10.52 -0.87 -16.79
C ILE A 223 -9.93 -1.27 -18.15
N LEU A 224 -8.72 -0.77 -18.48
CA LEU A 224 -8.07 -1.10 -19.76
C LEU A 224 -7.69 -2.58 -19.84
N GLY A 225 -7.06 -3.12 -18.78
CA GLY A 225 -6.63 -4.50 -18.72
C GLY A 225 -7.77 -5.50 -18.83
N ASP A 226 -8.85 -5.29 -18.08
CA ASP A 226 -10.01 -6.18 -18.09
C ASP A 226 -10.81 -6.13 -19.41
N ASN A 227 -10.68 -5.04 -20.18
CA ASN A 227 -11.29 -4.91 -21.51
C ASN A 227 -10.30 -5.23 -22.66
N HIS A 228 -9.11 -5.77 -22.35
CA HIS A 228 -8.07 -6.11 -23.33
C HIS A 228 -7.66 -4.93 -24.24
N ILE A 229 -7.73 -3.70 -23.73
CA ILE A 229 -7.31 -2.49 -24.42
C ILE A 229 -5.84 -2.26 -24.07
N THR A 230 -4.93 -2.46 -25.01
CA THR A 230 -3.48 -2.24 -24.89
C THR A 230 -3.08 -0.86 -25.39
#